data_8f52f1967b358c8ba1c58fbdda329a42
#
_entry.id   8f52f1967b358c8ba1c58fbdda329a42
#
_cell.length_a   1.000
_cell.length_b   1.000
_cell.length_c   1.000
_cell.angle_alpha   90.00
_cell.angle_beta   90.00
_cell.angle_gamma   90.00
#
_symmetry.space_group_name_H-M   'P 1'
#
loop_
_entity.id
_entity.type
_entity.pdbx_description
1 polymer ?
#
loop_
_entity_poly.entity_id
_entity_poly.type
_entity_poly.pdbx_seq_one_letter_code
_entity_poly.pdbx_strand_id
1 'polypeptide(L)'
;MYKEAIQDAISMHELPSKWSSDVLNETKTVANKKKIARYRKDLRKLNFATIDGKDAKDFDDAVYCAKNNNGFTLYVAIADVSFYVTPGSKLDLEAKKRGTSIYFPETVIPMLPENLSNGICSLRPNEDRCSIICEMSIGLDGKRNKYKFYSGLINSKARLTYNPVSYTHL
;
A
#
# COMPACT_ATOMS: atom_id res chain seq x y z
N MET A 1 -25.33 12.32 -17.40
CA MET A 1 -25.16 11.05 -18.17
C MET A 1 -24.14 10.10 -17.52
N TYR A 2 -22.87 10.44 -17.45
CA TYR A 2 -21.84 9.53 -16.92
C TYR A 2 -21.93 9.27 -15.41
N LYS A 3 -22.11 10.32 -14.58
CA LYS A 3 -22.29 10.20 -13.13
C LYS A 3 -23.58 9.47 -12.75
N GLU A 4 -24.64 9.63 -13.52
CA GLU A 4 -25.91 8.92 -13.35
C GLU A 4 -25.72 7.42 -13.57
N ALA A 5 -25.06 7.04 -14.67
CA ALA A 5 -24.75 5.62 -14.95
C ALA A 5 -23.93 4.96 -13.83
N ILE A 6 -22.99 5.68 -13.19
CA ILE A 6 -22.25 5.18 -12.04
C ILE A 6 -23.19 4.99 -10.84
N GLN A 7 -24.08 5.95 -10.54
CA GLN A 7 -25.05 5.82 -9.45
C GLN A 7 -26.04 4.69 -9.69
N ASP A 8 -26.49 4.51 -10.92
CA ASP A 8 -27.36 3.39 -11.31
C ASP A 8 -26.64 2.05 -11.11
N ALA A 9 -25.37 1.93 -11.51
CA ALA A 9 -24.57 0.75 -11.28
C ALA A 9 -24.37 0.46 -9.77
N ILE A 10 -24.07 1.49 -8.97
CA ILE A 10 -23.94 1.37 -7.50
C ILE A 10 -25.24 0.85 -6.89
N SER A 11 -26.39 1.38 -7.33
CA SER A 11 -27.71 0.99 -6.83
C SER A 11 -28.11 -0.41 -7.30
N MET A 12 -27.91 -0.71 -8.58
CA MET A 12 -28.27 -1.99 -9.20
C MET A 12 -27.51 -3.18 -8.59
N HIS A 13 -26.24 -2.96 -8.28
CA HIS A 13 -25.36 -3.98 -7.70
C HIS A 13 -25.21 -3.89 -6.18
N GLU A 14 -26.03 -3.05 -5.52
CA GLU A 14 -26.03 -2.84 -4.07
C GLU A 14 -24.61 -2.60 -3.50
N LEU A 15 -23.78 -1.83 -4.23
CA LEU A 15 -22.38 -1.64 -3.85
C LEU A 15 -22.27 -0.82 -2.56
N PRO A 16 -21.41 -1.19 -1.61
CA PRO A 16 -21.29 -0.54 -0.31
C PRO A 16 -20.56 0.80 -0.40
N SER A 17 -21.26 1.86 -0.85
CA SER A 17 -20.69 3.19 -1.08
C SER A 17 -20.52 4.04 0.18
N LYS A 18 -21.14 3.64 1.31
CA LYS A 18 -21.10 4.41 2.58
C LYS A 18 -20.39 3.64 3.67
N TRP A 19 -19.84 4.36 4.64
CA TRP A 19 -19.22 3.82 5.84
C TRP A 19 -20.15 3.98 7.05
N SER A 20 -20.20 2.98 7.93
CA SER A 20 -20.87 3.11 9.21
C SER A 20 -20.09 4.03 10.15
N SER A 21 -20.78 4.65 11.12
CA SER A 21 -20.14 5.46 12.16
C SER A 21 -19.08 4.70 12.96
N ASP A 22 -19.33 3.41 13.23
CA ASP A 22 -18.41 2.54 13.99
C ASP A 22 -17.09 2.36 13.25
N VAL A 23 -17.14 2.09 11.92
CA VAL A 23 -15.95 1.95 11.07
C VAL A 23 -15.17 3.27 11.02
N LEU A 24 -15.87 4.40 10.86
CA LEU A 24 -15.21 5.72 10.82
C LEU A 24 -14.56 6.09 12.16
N ASN A 25 -15.19 5.75 13.28
CA ASN A 25 -14.63 5.99 14.62
C ASN A 25 -13.41 5.11 14.87
N GLU A 26 -13.47 3.83 14.49
CA GLU A 26 -12.32 2.94 14.59
C GLU A 26 -11.17 3.43 13.70
N THR A 27 -11.44 3.90 12.48
CA THR A 27 -10.45 4.48 11.58
C THR A 27 -9.67 5.63 12.24
N LYS A 28 -10.38 6.55 12.93
CA LYS A 28 -9.74 7.65 13.67
C LYS A 28 -8.84 7.14 14.79
N THR A 29 -9.28 6.10 15.50
CA THR A 29 -8.53 5.50 16.61
C THR A 29 -7.23 4.84 16.11
N VAL A 30 -7.31 4.06 15.03
CA VAL A 30 -6.12 3.36 14.49
C VAL A 30 -5.16 4.33 13.78
N ALA A 31 -5.66 5.39 13.16
CA ALA A 31 -4.84 6.43 12.54
C ALA A 31 -3.97 7.17 13.59
N ASN A 32 -4.42 7.24 14.82
CA ASN A 32 -3.68 7.84 15.93
C ASN A 32 -2.70 6.87 16.64
N LYS A 33 -2.60 5.61 16.19
CA LYS A 33 -1.61 4.65 16.72
C LYS A 33 -0.19 5.09 16.35
N LYS A 34 0.39 5.98 17.16
CA LYS A 34 1.78 6.45 17.02
C LYS A 34 2.83 5.41 17.44
N LYS A 35 2.45 4.26 17.96
CA LYS A 35 3.39 3.22 18.37
C LYS A 35 3.82 2.40 17.15
N ILE A 36 4.84 2.90 16.49
CA ILE A 36 5.70 2.07 15.63
C ILE A 36 6.19 0.93 16.51
N ALA A 37 5.83 -0.28 16.15
CA ALA A 37 6.18 -1.44 16.95
C ALA A 37 7.71 -1.60 16.97
N ARG A 38 8.32 -1.65 18.16
CA ARG A 38 9.78 -1.69 18.40
C ARG A 38 10.48 -2.89 17.75
N TYR A 39 9.75 -3.92 17.35
CA TYR A 39 10.29 -5.13 16.73
C TYR A 39 10.51 -5.02 15.21
N ARG A 40 10.15 -3.88 14.58
CA ARG A 40 10.34 -3.68 13.14
C ARG A 40 11.79 -3.35 12.83
N LYS A 41 12.32 -3.98 11.77
CA LYS A 41 13.64 -3.63 11.25
C LYS A 41 13.61 -2.21 10.67
N ASP A 42 14.50 -1.35 11.12
CA ASP A 42 14.62 0.01 10.59
C ASP A 42 15.34 0.00 9.24
N LEU A 43 14.60 0.32 8.18
CA LEU A 43 15.09 0.41 6.80
C LEU A 43 14.93 1.83 6.21
N ARG A 44 14.67 2.84 7.05
CA ARG A 44 14.41 4.22 6.60
C ARG A 44 15.58 4.88 5.86
N LYS A 45 16.79 4.35 6.03
CA LYS A 45 17.99 4.80 5.32
C LYS A 45 18.10 4.26 3.89
N LEU A 46 17.33 3.24 3.53
CA LEU A 46 17.31 2.70 2.17
C LEU A 46 16.45 3.58 1.26
N ASN A 47 16.89 3.75 0.02
CA ASN A 47 16.23 4.63 -0.95
C ASN A 47 15.07 3.91 -1.64
N PHE A 48 14.04 3.54 -0.89
CA PHE A 48 12.80 3.02 -1.46
C PHE A 48 12.13 4.05 -2.35
N ALA A 49 11.51 3.57 -3.43
CA ALA A 49 10.66 4.36 -4.30
C ALA A 49 9.37 3.60 -4.62
N THR A 50 8.26 4.31 -4.76
CA THR A 50 7.01 3.77 -5.30
C THR A 50 6.92 4.06 -6.79
N ILE A 51 6.25 3.19 -7.58
CA ILE A 51 6.07 3.34 -9.03
C ILE A 51 4.61 3.04 -9.35
N ASP A 52 3.82 4.08 -9.62
CA ASP A 52 2.38 3.98 -9.75
C ASP A 52 1.84 4.84 -10.90
N GLY A 53 0.53 4.76 -11.15
CA GLY A 53 -0.16 5.67 -12.05
C GLY A 53 -0.09 7.12 -11.55
N LYS A 54 -0.17 8.08 -12.48
CA LYS A 54 -0.09 9.52 -12.16
C LYS A 54 -1.09 9.96 -11.08
N ASP A 55 -2.28 9.40 -11.10
CA ASP A 55 -3.40 9.79 -10.23
C ASP A 55 -3.55 8.89 -8.98
N ALA A 56 -2.68 7.88 -8.81
CA ALA A 56 -2.69 7.01 -7.64
C ALA A 56 -2.42 7.79 -6.35
N LYS A 57 -3.10 7.40 -5.27
CA LYS A 57 -2.96 7.97 -3.92
C LYS A 57 -2.65 6.91 -2.87
N ASP A 58 -2.92 5.66 -3.19
CA ASP A 58 -2.77 4.45 -2.40
C ASP A 58 -1.52 3.69 -2.90
N PHE A 59 -0.36 4.07 -2.39
CA PHE A 59 0.91 3.43 -2.74
C PHE A 59 1.08 2.19 -1.86
N ASP A 60 0.77 1.02 -2.41
CA ASP A 60 0.74 -0.24 -1.68
C ASP A 60 2.11 -0.90 -1.62
N ASP A 61 2.98 -0.65 -2.60
CA ASP A 61 4.33 -1.21 -2.66
C ASP A 61 5.41 -0.17 -2.93
N ALA A 62 6.60 -0.47 -2.44
CA ALA A 62 7.81 0.29 -2.72
C ALA A 62 8.99 -0.68 -2.89
N VAL A 63 9.93 -0.31 -3.76
CA VAL A 63 11.07 -1.14 -4.10
C VAL A 63 12.38 -0.42 -3.83
N TYR A 64 13.40 -1.20 -3.47
CA TYR A 64 14.79 -0.77 -3.42
C TYR A 64 15.70 -1.91 -3.85
N CYS A 65 16.70 -1.62 -4.68
CA CYS A 65 17.67 -2.60 -5.14
C CYS A 65 19.08 -2.10 -4.91
N ALA A 66 19.93 -2.95 -4.31
CA ALA A 66 21.35 -2.70 -4.13
C ALA A 66 22.17 -3.73 -4.88
N LYS A 67 23.15 -3.29 -5.69
CA LYS A 67 24.15 -4.16 -6.32
C LYS A 67 25.19 -4.59 -5.29
N ASN A 68 25.62 -5.84 -5.34
CA ASN A 68 26.71 -6.40 -4.55
C ASN A 68 27.61 -7.27 -5.42
N ASN A 69 28.69 -7.82 -4.86
CA ASN A 69 29.69 -8.61 -5.61
C ASN A 69 29.11 -9.88 -6.27
N ASN A 70 28.01 -10.41 -5.75
CA ASN A 70 27.40 -11.67 -6.19
C ASN A 70 26.07 -11.46 -6.95
N GLY A 71 25.73 -10.22 -7.31
CA GLY A 71 24.48 -9.88 -7.97
C GLY A 71 23.77 -8.70 -7.30
N PHE A 72 22.55 -8.90 -6.83
CA PHE A 72 21.71 -7.84 -6.31
C PHE A 72 20.98 -8.28 -5.03
N THR A 73 20.69 -7.32 -4.16
CA THR A 73 19.73 -7.48 -3.07
C THR A 73 18.51 -6.61 -3.39
N LEU A 74 17.38 -7.26 -3.68
CA LEU A 74 16.11 -6.60 -3.94
C LEU A 74 15.26 -6.61 -2.67
N TYR A 75 14.72 -5.45 -2.33
CA TYR A 75 13.74 -5.26 -1.26
C TYR A 75 12.41 -4.84 -1.88
N VAL A 76 11.36 -5.58 -1.57
CA VAL A 76 9.97 -5.20 -1.86
C VAL A 76 9.29 -4.94 -0.52
N ALA A 77 8.80 -3.74 -0.33
CA ALA A 77 8.04 -3.33 0.83
C ALA A 77 6.56 -3.23 0.46
N ILE A 78 5.70 -3.94 1.17
CA ILE A 78 4.25 -3.87 1.03
C ILE A 78 3.68 -3.15 2.26
N ALA A 79 2.74 -2.25 2.07
CA ALA A 79 2.03 -1.55 3.14
C ALA A 79 1.46 -2.55 4.16
N ASP A 80 1.84 -2.44 5.44
CA ASP A 80 1.38 -3.36 6.48
C ASP A 80 0.01 -2.94 7.01
N VAL A 81 -1.02 -3.17 6.20
CA VAL A 81 -2.42 -2.91 6.56
C VAL A 81 -2.83 -3.70 7.81
N SER A 82 -2.30 -4.92 7.99
CA SER A 82 -2.62 -5.79 9.12
C SER A 82 -2.18 -5.23 10.48
N PHE A 83 -1.23 -4.30 10.48
CA PHE A 83 -0.83 -3.58 11.70
C PHE A 83 -1.94 -2.65 12.21
N TYR A 84 -2.75 -2.13 11.32
CA TYR A 84 -3.83 -1.18 11.62
C TYR A 84 -5.19 -1.87 11.72
N VAL A 85 -5.48 -2.79 10.81
CA VAL A 85 -6.75 -3.53 10.73
C VAL A 85 -6.57 -4.86 11.44
N THR A 86 -7.06 -4.95 12.69
CA THR A 86 -6.94 -6.17 13.50
C THR A 86 -8.07 -7.15 13.18
N PRO A 87 -7.81 -8.47 13.14
CA PRO A 87 -8.84 -9.48 12.91
C PRO A 87 -10.05 -9.33 13.84
N GLY A 88 -11.26 -9.40 13.29
CA GLY A 88 -12.52 -9.29 14.03
C GLY A 88 -12.94 -7.85 14.37
N SER A 89 -12.13 -6.84 14.05
CA SER A 89 -12.51 -5.43 14.23
C SER A 89 -13.60 -5.00 13.25
N LYS A 90 -14.22 -3.85 13.49
CA LYS A 90 -15.23 -3.29 12.58
C LYS A 90 -14.66 -3.01 11.19
N LEU A 91 -13.41 -2.54 11.13
CA LEU A 91 -12.68 -2.36 9.87
C LEU A 91 -12.45 -3.68 9.14
N ASP A 92 -12.02 -4.75 9.85
CA ASP A 92 -11.80 -6.07 9.26
C ASP A 92 -13.10 -6.68 8.72
N LEU A 93 -14.18 -6.61 9.50
CA LEU A 93 -15.49 -7.13 9.09
C LEU A 93 -16.05 -6.38 7.88
N GLU A 94 -15.91 -5.06 7.85
CA GLU A 94 -16.35 -4.26 6.71
C GLU A 94 -15.48 -4.51 5.47
N ALA A 95 -14.15 -4.62 5.63
CA ALA A 95 -13.25 -4.95 4.54
C ALA A 95 -13.55 -6.34 3.93
N LYS A 96 -13.82 -7.34 4.78
CA LYS A 96 -14.27 -8.67 4.32
C LYS A 96 -15.58 -8.61 3.54
N LYS A 97 -16.56 -7.81 4.02
CA LYS A 97 -17.82 -7.62 3.32
C LYS A 97 -17.64 -6.99 1.94
N ARG A 98 -16.74 -6.01 1.82
CA ARG A 98 -16.44 -5.34 0.55
C ARG A 98 -15.63 -6.21 -0.40
N GLY A 99 -14.68 -6.97 0.12
CA GLY A 99 -13.82 -7.89 -0.60
C GLY A 99 -12.73 -7.25 -1.45
N THR A 100 -13.01 -6.09 -2.07
CA THR A 100 -12.09 -5.33 -2.93
C THR A 100 -12.49 -3.87 -3.01
N SER A 101 -11.60 -3.02 -3.50
CA SER A 101 -11.96 -1.68 -3.99
C SER A 101 -12.58 -1.79 -5.38
N ILE A 102 -13.55 -0.91 -5.69
CA ILE A 102 -14.24 -0.87 -6.98
C ILE A 102 -13.91 0.45 -7.66
N TYR A 103 -13.31 0.36 -8.84
CA TYR A 103 -12.84 1.51 -9.60
C TYR A 103 -13.81 1.84 -10.72
N PHE A 104 -14.42 3.03 -10.64
CA PHE A 104 -15.12 3.66 -11.75
C PHE A 104 -14.23 4.77 -12.32
N PRO A 105 -14.47 5.22 -13.55
CA PRO A 105 -13.84 6.43 -14.01
C PRO A 105 -14.16 7.61 -13.07
N GLU A 106 -13.13 8.33 -12.63
CA GLU A 106 -13.18 9.48 -11.69
C GLU A 106 -13.72 9.19 -10.28
N THR A 107 -14.11 7.94 -9.95
CA THR A 107 -14.68 7.58 -8.64
C THR A 107 -14.21 6.20 -8.20
N VAL A 108 -13.89 6.07 -6.92
CA VAL A 108 -13.52 4.78 -6.30
C VAL A 108 -14.42 4.52 -5.10
N ILE A 109 -14.91 3.28 -4.98
CA ILE A 109 -15.49 2.76 -3.73
C ILE A 109 -14.40 1.92 -3.06
N PRO A 110 -13.67 2.44 -2.07
CA PRO A 110 -12.51 1.76 -1.53
C PRO A 110 -12.92 0.64 -0.57
N MET A 111 -12.08 -0.41 -0.49
CA MET A 111 -12.25 -1.51 0.47
C MET A 111 -12.01 -1.05 1.91
N LEU A 112 -11.13 -0.08 2.12
CA LEU A 112 -10.83 0.53 3.40
C LEU A 112 -11.07 2.05 3.34
N PRO A 113 -11.43 2.70 4.47
CA PRO A 113 -11.57 4.16 4.51
C PRO A 113 -10.31 4.87 4.00
N GLU A 114 -10.48 5.95 3.24
CA GLU A 114 -9.37 6.67 2.58
C GLU A 114 -8.29 7.17 3.55
N ASN A 115 -8.65 7.49 4.80
CA ASN A 115 -7.69 7.85 5.85
C ASN A 115 -6.71 6.70 6.17
N LEU A 116 -7.07 5.46 5.86
CA LEU A 116 -6.18 4.31 5.94
C LEU A 116 -5.50 4.08 4.59
N SER A 117 -6.26 3.78 3.53
CA SER A 117 -5.71 3.39 2.23
C SER A 117 -4.82 4.48 1.61
N ASN A 118 -5.33 5.70 1.50
CA ASN A 118 -4.58 6.83 0.95
C ASN A 118 -3.74 7.56 2.02
N GLY A 119 -3.96 7.25 3.30
CA GLY A 119 -3.34 7.91 4.45
C GLY A 119 -2.19 7.13 5.05
N ILE A 120 -2.42 6.54 6.23
CA ILE A 120 -1.36 5.94 7.05
C ILE A 120 -0.78 4.65 6.49
N CYS A 121 -1.51 3.92 5.65
CA CYS A 121 -1.02 2.72 4.98
C CYS A 121 -0.22 3.06 3.73
N SER A 122 -0.62 4.10 2.98
CA SER A 122 0.04 4.48 1.74
C SER A 122 1.53 4.83 1.95
N LEU A 123 2.42 4.22 1.18
CA LEU A 123 3.89 4.37 1.29
C LEU A 123 4.37 5.70 0.70
N ARG A 124 3.79 6.81 1.16
CA ARG A 124 4.07 8.17 0.70
C ARG A 124 5.52 8.56 0.88
N PRO A 125 6.07 9.36 -0.04
CA PRO A 125 7.43 9.88 0.09
C PRO A 125 7.63 10.71 1.36
N ASN A 126 8.81 10.52 1.98
CA ASN A 126 9.27 11.25 3.16
C ASN A 126 8.42 11.05 4.42
N GLU A 127 7.61 9.99 4.46
CA GLU A 127 6.85 9.61 5.64
C GLU A 127 7.25 8.20 6.12
N ASP A 128 7.37 8.03 7.44
CA ASP A 128 7.67 6.73 8.03
C ASP A 128 6.45 5.81 7.91
N ARG A 129 6.63 4.60 7.37
CA ARG A 129 5.55 3.63 7.11
C ARG A 129 5.91 2.24 7.57
N CYS A 130 4.95 1.60 8.24
CA CYS A 130 5.01 0.19 8.57
C CYS A 130 4.82 -0.64 7.31
N SER A 131 5.71 -1.60 7.09
CA SER A 131 5.68 -2.45 5.90
C SER A 131 6.02 -3.89 6.23
N ILE A 132 5.54 -4.82 5.42
CA ILE A 132 6.05 -6.18 5.33
C ILE A 132 7.09 -6.19 4.22
N ILE A 133 8.27 -6.65 4.54
CA ILE A 133 9.42 -6.65 3.62
C ILE A 133 9.66 -8.05 3.10
N CYS A 134 9.80 -8.16 1.78
CA CYS A 134 10.43 -9.30 1.13
C CYS A 134 11.84 -8.88 0.69
N GLU A 135 12.87 -9.42 1.34
CA GLU A 135 14.27 -9.21 0.98
C GLU A 135 14.77 -10.42 0.19
N MET A 136 15.22 -10.20 -1.04
CA MET A 136 15.63 -11.24 -1.97
C MET A 136 17.08 -11.06 -2.43
N SER A 137 17.83 -12.16 -2.51
CA SER A 137 19.14 -12.23 -3.17
C SER A 137 18.96 -12.71 -4.60
N ILE A 138 19.39 -11.91 -5.56
CA ILE A 138 19.33 -12.20 -7.01
C ILE A 138 20.75 -12.37 -7.52
N GLY A 139 21.05 -13.49 -8.19
CA GLY A 139 22.34 -13.73 -8.82
C GLY A 139 22.57 -12.86 -10.06
N LEU A 140 23.82 -12.85 -10.57
CA LEU A 140 24.17 -12.18 -11.83
C LEU A 140 23.42 -12.77 -13.04
N ASP A 141 22.97 -14.03 -12.93
CA ASP A 141 22.14 -14.74 -13.92
C ASP A 141 20.65 -14.36 -13.83
N GLY A 142 20.28 -13.41 -12.96
CA GLY A 142 18.91 -12.99 -12.72
C GLY A 142 18.08 -13.95 -11.88
N LYS A 143 18.62 -15.09 -11.43
CA LYS A 143 17.89 -16.06 -10.62
C LYS A 143 17.81 -15.64 -9.16
N ARG A 144 16.63 -15.83 -8.56
CA ARG A 144 16.43 -15.65 -7.13
C ARG A 144 17.07 -16.82 -6.36
N ASN A 145 18.06 -16.52 -5.50
CA ASN A 145 18.76 -17.50 -4.70
C ASN A 145 18.10 -17.73 -3.33
N LYS A 146 17.87 -16.65 -2.58
CA LYS A 146 17.31 -16.68 -1.22
C LYS A 146 16.28 -15.56 -1.07
N TYR A 147 15.36 -15.75 -0.13
CA TYR A 147 14.41 -14.70 0.28
C TYR A 147 14.05 -14.85 1.76
N LYS A 148 13.60 -13.76 2.37
CA LYS A 148 13.04 -13.75 3.72
C LYS A 148 11.98 -12.66 3.85
N PHE A 149 11.01 -12.89 4.74
CA PHE A 149 9.97 -11.94 5.09
C PHE A 149 10.14 -11.45 6.52
N TYR A 150 9.88 -10.17 6.75
CA TYR A 150 9.88 -9.59 8.09
C TYR A 150 9.16 -8.25 8.11
N SER A 151 8.74 -7.81 9.31
CA SER A 151 8.16 -6.49 9.51
C SER A 151 9.25 -5.42 9.48
N GLY A 152 9.06 -4.40 8.65
CA GLY A 152 9.99 -3.27 8.50
C GLY A 152 9.34 -1.92 8.76
N LEU A 153 10.19 -0.94 8.97
CA LEU A 153 9.86 0.48 8.94
C LEU A 153 10.64 1.12 7.80
N ILE A 154 9.95 1.68 6.84
CA ILE A 154 10.56 2.35 5.69
C ILE A 154 10.21 3.84 5.66
N ASN A 155 10.97 4.58 4.86
CA ASN A 155 10.68 5.97 4.48
C ASN A 155 10.97 6.07 2.98
N SER A 156 9.94 6.03 2.15
CA SER A 156 10.08 6.14 0.70
C SER A 156 10.71 7.49 0.33
N LYS A 157 11.66 7.50 -0.60
CA LYS A 157 12.39 8.72 -0.99
C LYS A 157 11.83 9.38 -2.24
N ALA A 158 11.11 8.60 -3.06
CA ALA A 158 10.56 9.10 -4.30
C ALA A 158 9.23 8.40 -4.62
N ARG A 159 8.34 9.17 -5.27
CA ARG A 159 7.20 8.65 -6.00
C ARG A 159 7.51 8.79 -7.48
N LEU A 160 7.63 7.67 -8.17
CA LEU A 160 7.81 7.60 -9.61
C LEU A 160 6.48 7.28 -10.27
N THR A 161 6.36 7.57 -11.55
CA THR A 161 5.20 7.18 -12.35
C THR A 161 5.66 6.31 -13.51
N TYR A 162 4.76 5.47 -14.05
CA TYR A 162 5.11 4.54 -15.12
C TYR A 162 5.71 5.23 -16.35
N ASN A 163 5.25 6.41 -16.73
CA ASN A 163 5.72 7.12 -17.91
C ASN A 163 7.23 7.44 -17.88
N PRO A 164 7.79 8.11 -16.83
CA PRO A 164 9.23 8.34 -16.75
C PRO A 164 10.05 7.07 -16.68
N VAL A 165 9.55 6.02 -16.00
CA VAL A 165 10.27 4.74 -15.86
C VAL A 165 10.39 4.03 -17.21
N SER A 166 9.36 4.09 -18.06
CA SER A 166 9.39 3.46 -19.39
C SER A 166 10.41 4.11 -20.35
N TYR A 167 10.70 5.40 -20.18
CA TYR A 167 11.68 6.12 -21.02
C TYR A 167 13.14 5.89 -20.61
N THR A 168 13.42 5.34 -19.44
CA THR A 168 14.79 5.07 -18.98
C THR A 168 15.35 3.74 -19.46
N HIS A 169 14.56 2.95 -20.18
CA HIS A 169 14.93 1.61 -20.68
C HIS A 169 14.99 1.52 -22.22
N LEU A 170 15.01 2.67 -22.93
CA LEU A 170 15.20 2.74 -24.39
C LEU A 170 16.64 3.09 -24.74
#